data_33e6a4069fa32b8a6eb96aa157b9bf1d
#
_entry.id   33e6a4069fa32b8a6eb96aa157b9bf1d
#
_cell.length_a   1.000
_cell.length_b   1.000
_cell.length_c   1.000
_cell.angle_alpha   90.00
_cell.angle_beta   90.00
_cell.angle_gamma   90.00
#
_symmetry.space_group_name_H-M   'P 1'
#
loop_
_entity.id
_entity.type
_entity.pdbx_description
1 polymer ?
#
loop_
_entity_poly.entity_id
_entity_poly.type
_entity_poly.pdbx_seq_one_letter_code
_entity_poly.pdbx_strand_id
1 'polypeptide(L)'
;MSAAAEDQSPGGFSYNTRLNILHGPLETIDVAGLVDGCTDQWYNQTLCKVDESVVRLGVVHGEYHWHKHDNEDEFFYVVSGQLLIDLEERTIELTPGKAVVIPKGVMHRPRAAERTVILMVERAGIVPTGT
;
A
#
# COMPACT_ATOMS: atom_id res chain seq x y z
N MET A 1 11.03 15.81 15.27
CA MET A 1 11.00 14.52 14.58
C MET A 1 10.49 14.71 13.18
N SER A 2 11.36 14.54 12.26
CA SER A 2 11.01 14.65 10.86
C SER A 2 10.12 13.51 10.37
N ALA A 3 10.16 12.35 11.04
CA ALA A 3 9.37 11.21 10.64
C ALA A 3 7.86 11.50 10.64
N ALA A 4 7.40 12.39 11.53
CA ALA A 4 5.99 12.74 11.60
C ALA A 4 5.49 13.37 10.30
N ALA A 5 6.32 14.18 9.62
CA ALA A 5 5.92 14.82 8.37
C ALA A 5 5.81 13.80 7.23
N GLU A 6 6.70 12.79 7.22
CA GLU A 6 6.68 11.73 6.21
C GLU A 6 5.52 10.77 6.42
N ASP A 7 5.04 10.65 7.68
CA ASP A 7 3.97 9.73 8.03
C ASP A 7 2.58 10.34 7.93
N GLN A 8 2.49 11.58 7.42
CA GLN A 8 1.20 12.25 7.28
C GLN A 8 0.81 12.44 5.83
N SER A 9 -0.49 12.23 5.57
CA SER A 9 -1.08 12.45 4.26
C SER A 9 -1.23 13.95 3.96
N PRO A 10 -1.45 14.31 2.70
CA PRO A 10 -1.83 15.68 2.33
C PRO A 10 -3.11 16.15 3.06
N GLY A 11 -4.01 15.22 3.40
CA GLY A 11 -5.25 15.52 4.13
C GLY A 11 -5.08 15.64 5.64
N GLY A 12 -3.87 15.44 6.16
CA GLY A 12 -3.55 15.63 7.58
C GLY A 12 -3.74 14.41 8.47
N PHE A 13 -4.19 13.27 7.94
CA PHE A 13 -4.23 12.03 8.73
C PHE A 13 -2.89 11.30 8.68
N SER A 14 -2.62 10.49 9.68
CA SER A 14 -1.37 9.72 9.74
C SER A 14 -1.48 8.41 9.00
N TYR A 15 -0.37 7.99 8.39
CA TYR A 15 -0.24 6.64 7.85
C TYR A 15 0.22 5.72 8.98
N ASN A 16 -0.50 4.62 9.18
CA ASN A 16 -0.05 3.57 10.10
C ASN A 16 0.66 2.49 9.27
N THR A 17 1.95 2.65 9.08
CA THR A 17 2.77 1.75 8.28
C THR A 17 3.59 0.86 9.20
N ARG A 18 3.38 -0.46 9.06
CA ARG A 18 4.06 -1.46 9.89
C ARG A 18 4.86 -2.40 9.01
N LEU A 19 6.16 -2.40 9.21
CA LEU A 19 7.11 -3.15 8.40
C LEU A 19 7.42 -4.53 8.97
N ASN A 20 7.01 -4.80 10.20
CA ASN A 20 7.20 -6.12 10.81
C ASN A 20 6.37 -7.16 10.06
N ILE A 21 6.95 -8.34 9.88
CA ILE A 21 6.29 -9.45 9.19
C ILE A 21 5.39 -10.17 10.21
N LEU A 22 4.07 -10.21 9.92
CA LEU A 22 3.11 -10.80 10.85
C LEU A 22 3.15 -12.32 10.85
N HIS A 23 3.40 -12.93 9.69
CA HIS A 23 3.27 -14.38 9.55
C HIS A 23 4.53 -14.99 8.98
N GLY A 24 4.98 -16.07 9.61
CA GLY A 24 6.10 -16.86 9.13
C GLY A 24 5.65 -17.93 8.14
N PRO A 25 6.63 -18.74 7.65
CA PRO A 25 6.30 -19.83 6.73
C PRO A 25 5.28 -20.80 7.30
N LEU A 26 4.40 -21.28 6.45
CA LEU A 26 3.38 -22.28 6.76
C LEU A 26 2.24 -21.80 7.67
N GLU A 27 2.26 -20.53 8.08
CA GLU A 27 1.15 -19.94 8.84
C GLU A 27 0.06 -19.46 7.87
N THR A 28 -1.18 -19.74 8.20
CA THR A 28 -2.32 -19.22 7.45
C THR A 28 -2.52 -17.74 7.77
N ILE A 29 -2.73 -16.95 6.74
CA ILE A 29 -2.98 -15.51 6.87
C ILE A 29 -4.46 -15.26 6.64
N ASP A 30 -5.15 -14.75 7.67
CA ASP A 30 -6.56 -14.40 7.59
C ASP A 30 -6.69 -12.91 7.23
N VAL A 31 -6.70 -12.62 5.94
CA VAL A 31 -6.77 -11.23 5.45
C VAL A 31 -8.07 -10.56 5.89
N ALA A 32 -9.20 -11.27 5.76
CA ALA A 32 -10.49 -10.71 6.15
C ALA A 32 -10.53 -10.36 7.64
N GLY A 33 -9.98 -11.22 8.48
CA GLY A 33 -9.91 -10.97 9.92
C GLY A 33 -9.07 -9.74 10.26
N LEU A 34 -7.94 -9.57 9.56
CA LEU A 34 -7.09 -8.39 9.76
C LEU A 34 -7.82 -7.10 9.34
N VAL A 35 -8.55 -7.15 8.22
CA VAL A 35 -9.32 -6.00 7.73
C VAL A 35 -10.43 -5.65 8.72
N ASP A 36 -11.14 -6.65 9.24
CA ASP A 36 -12.25 -6.42 10.18
C ASP A 36 -11.77 -5.77 11.47
N GLY A 37 -10.56 -6.08 11.91
CA GLY A 37 -9.98 -5.50 13.12
C GLY A 37 -9.33 -4.14 12.91
N CYS A 38 -9.24 -3.65 11.67
CA CYS A 38 -8.54 -2.40 11.36
C CYS A 38 -9.49 -1.20 11.44
N THR A 39 -9.11 -0.22 12.25
CA THR A 39 -9.86 1.04 12.40
C THR A 39 -9.11 2.24 11.86
N ASP A 40 -7.88 2.06 11.37
CA ASP A 40 -7.08 3.14 10.83
C ASP A 40 -7.63 3.62 9.49
N GLN A 41 -7.44 4.90 9.21
CA GLN A 41 -7.80 5.46 7.92
C GLN A 41 -6.83 5.02 6.82
N TRP A 42 -5.54 4.91 7.17
CA TRP A 42 -4.52 4.42 6.23
C TRP A 42 -3.60 3.45 6.96
N TYR A 43 -3.79 2.17 6.69
CA TYR A 43 -3.05 1.08 7.32
C TYR A 43 -2.29 0.30 6.26
N ASN A 44 -1.02 0.06 6.50
CA ASN A 44 -0.13 -0.67 5.61
C ASN A 44 0.70 -1.62 6.47
N GLN A 45 0.45 -2.91 6.32
CA GLN A 45 1.08 -3.94 7.14
C GLN A 45 1.73 -5.00 6.28
N THR A 46 2.99 -5.29 6.55
CA THR A 46 3.67 -6.43 5.93
C THR A 46 3.11 -7.72 6.49
N LEU A 47 2.60 -8.59 5.62
CA LEU A 47 1.98 -9.86 6.02
C LEU A 47 2.97 -11.00 6.06
N CYS A 48 3.76 -11.16 5.01
CA CYS A 48 4.68 -12.28 4.86
C CYS A 48 5.77 -11.94 3.86
N LYS A 49 6.78 -12.80 3.80
CA LYS A 49 7.90 -12.67 2.88
C LYS A 49 7.88 -13.84 1.90
N VAL A 50 8.12 -13.55 0.63
CA VAL A 50 8.27 -14.56 -0.43
C VAL A 50 9.58 -14.26 -1.15
N ASP A 51 10.60 -15.07 -0.91
CA ASP A 51 11.97 -14.82 -1.38
C ASP A 51 12.40 -13.39 -1.03
N GLU A 52 12.78 -12.57 -2.01
CA GLU A 52 13.18 -11.18 -1.78
C GLU A 52 12.01 -10.19 -1.75
N SER A 53 10.80 -10.70 -1.93
CA SER A 53 9.59 -9.86 -1.95
C SER A 53 8.80 -10.00 -0.66
N VAL A 54 7.97 -9.00 -0.40
CA VAL A 54 7.00 -9.04 0.69
C VAL A 54 5.60 -8.80 0.14
N VAL A 55 4.62 -9.39 0.83
CA VAL A 55 3.20 -9.14 0.56
C VAL A 55 2.69 -8.25 1.67
N ARG A 56 2.04 -7.16 1.32
CA ARG A 56 1.55 -6.16 2.26
C ARG A 56 0.06 -5.94 2.09
N LEU A 57 -0.61 -5.71 3.20
CA LEU A 57 -2.03 -5.38 3.24
C LEU A 57 -2.17 -3.88 3.38
N GLY A 58 -2.98 -3.27 2.51
CA GLY A 58 -3.39 -1.88 2.67
C GLY A 58 -4.88 -1.80 2.94
N VAL A 59 -5.25 -1.05 3.97
CA VAL A 59 -6.64 -0.68 4.23
C VAL A 59 -6.64 0.84 4.23
N VAL A 60 -7.17 1.42 3.16
CA VAL A 60 -6.86 2.81 2.83
C VAL A 60 -8.11 3.61 2.49
N HIS A 61 -8.11 4.90 2.89
CA HIS A 61 -9.15 5.86 2.58
C HIS A 61 -8.53 7.25 2.58
N GLY A 62 -8.66 7.96 1.48
CA GLY A 62 -8.07 9.28 1.30
C GLY A 62 -6.94 9.26 0.29
N GLU A 63 -6.08 10.24 0.35
CA GLU A 63 -4.99 10.41 -0.60
C GLU A 63 -3.64 10.17 0.06
N TYR A 64 -2.82 9.36 -0.62
CA TYR A 64 -1.41 9.27 -0.31
C TYR A 64 -0.69 10.47 -0.95
N HIS A 65 0.57 10.68 -0.62
CA HIS A 65 1.34 11.74 -1.29
C HIS A 65 1.94 11.23 -2.60
N TRP A 66 2.30 12.15 -3.48
CA TRP A 66 3.02 11.82 -4.70
C TRP A 66 4.42 11.32 -4.34
N HIS A 67 4.81 10.19 -4.92
CA HIS A 67 6.13 9.62 -4.68
C HIS A 67 6.52 8.66 -5.80
N LYS A 68 7.76 8.17 -5.72
CA LYS A 68 8.27 7.14 -6.60
C LYS A 68 9.23 6.25 -5.82
N HIS A 69 9.51 5.09 -6.36
CA HIS A 69 10.55 4.19 -5.85
C HIS A 69 11.59 4.02 -6.96
N ASP A 70 12.82 4.49 -6.71
CA ASP A 70 13.82 4.53 -7.78
C ASP A 70 14.31 3.15 -8.20
N ASN A 71 14.26 2.17 -7.30
CA ASN A 71 14.88 0.88 -7.51
C ASN A 71 13.94 -0.31 -7.45
N GLU A 72 12.66 -0.10 -7.17
CA GLU A 72 11.70 -1.19 -6.97
C GLU A 72 10.43 -0.98 -7.79
N ASP A 73 9.94 -2.08 -8.36
CA ASP A 73 8.58 -2.14 -8.90
C ASP A 73 7.61 -2.36 -7.76
N GLU A 74 6.35 -1.98 -7.96
CA GLU A 74 5.31 -2.14 -6.93
C GLU A 74 4.04 -2.69 -7.57
N PHE A 75 3.53 -3.81 -7.05
CA PHE A 75 2.31 -4.45 -7.52
C PHE A 75 1.16 -4.09 -6.59
N PHE A 76 0.02 -3.71 -7.18
CA PHE A 76 -1.22 -3.42 -6.47
C PHE A 76 -2.33 -4.33 -6.96
N TYR A 77 -3.10 -4.89 -6.04
CA TYR A 77 -4.27 -5.71 -6.33
C TYR A 77 -5.41 -5.29 -5.41
N VAL A 78 -6.59 -4.99 -5.97
CA VAL A 78 -7.75 -4.55 -5.17
C VAL A 78 -8.58 -5.75 -4.75
N VAL A 79 -8.77 -5.89 -3.44
CA VAL A 79 -9.64 -6.92 -2.86
C VAL A 79 -11.07 -6.39 -2.76
N SER A 80 -11.25 -5.18 -2.26
CA SER A 80 -12.57 -4.53 -2.15
C SER A 80 -12.41 -3.02 -2.25
N GLY A 81 -13.47 -2.34 -2.65
CA GLY A 81 -13.46 -0.90 -2.85
C GLY A 81 -12.98 -0.51 -4.24
N GLN A 82 -12.28 0.61 -4.34
CA GLN A 82 -11.74 1.10 -5.60
C GLN A 82 -10.49 1.91 -5.33
N LEU A 83 -9.39 1.55 -5.99
CA LEU A 83 -8.15 2.28 -5.89
C LEU A 83 -7.91 3.07 -7.16
N LEU A 84 -7.62 4.35 -7.01
CA LEU A 84 -7.15 5.21 -8.09
C LEU A 84 -5.66 5.42 -7.91
N ILE A 85 -4.89 5.26 -8.97
CA ILE A 85 -3.46 5.56 -8.95
C ILE A 85 -3.22 6.65 -9.99
N ASP A 86 -2.94 7.85 -9.50
CA ASP A 86 -2.63 8.97 -10.38
C ASP A 86 -1.21 8.85 -10.89
N LEU A 87 -1.05 8.96 -12.19
CA LEU A 87 0.24 9.15 -12.87
C LEU A 87 0.29 10.58 -13.37
N GLU A 88 1.44 11.01 -13.87
CA GLU A 88 1.58 12.40 -14.35
C GLU A 88 0.65 12.71 -15.51
N GLU A 89 0.35 11.72 -16.36
CA GLU A 89 -0.44 11.94 -17.59
C GLU A 89 -1.82 11.30 -17.57
N ARG A 90 -2.12 10.44 -16.59
CA ARG A 90 -3.43 9.76 -16.51
C ARG A 90 -3.62 9.14 -15.13
N THR A 91 -4.83 8.66 -14.88
CA THR A 91 -5.18 7.94 -13.66
C THR A 91 -5.54 6.51 -14.01
N ILE A 92 -4.96 5.55 -13.28
CA ILE A 92 -5.33 4.14 -13.36
C ILE A 92 -6.43 3.89 -12.36
N GLU A 93 -7.49 3.19 -12.80
CA GLU A 93 -8.63 2.87 -11.96
C GLU A 93 -8.70 1.36 -11.76
N LEU A 94 -8.65 0.90 -10.50
CA LEU A 94 -8.70 -0.51 -10.15
C LEU A 94 -9.94 -0.79 -9.30
N THR A 95 -10.80 -1.65 -9.82
CA THR A 95 -11.95 -2.20 -9.08
C THR A 95 -11.60 -3.61 -8.57
N PRO A 96 -12.44 -4.23 -7.70
CA PRO A 96 -12.10 -5.52 -7.12
C PRO A 96 -11.70 -6.57 -8.15
N GLY A 97 -10.61 -7.26 -7.86
CA GLY A 97 -10.05 -8.29 -8.74
C GLY A 97 -9.10 -7.76 -9.79
N LYS A 98 -8.86 -6.45 -9.85
CA LYS A 98 -7.94 -5.84 -10.82
C LYS A 98 -6.62 -5.46 -10.17
N ALA A 99 -5.57 -5.49 -10.97
CA ALA A 99 -4.21 -5.29 -10.50
C ALA A 99 -3.38 -4.53 -11.53
N VAL A 100 -2.25 -3.97 -11.05
CA VAL A 100 -1.31 -3.26 -11.92
C VAL A 100 0.09 -3.29 -11.29
N VAL A 101 1.12 -3.25 -12.11
CA VAL A 101 2.49 -3.00 -11.66
C VAL A 101 2.84 -1.55 -11.97
N ILE A 102 3.29 -0.83 -10.96
CA ILE A 102 3.89 0.49 -11.13
C ILE A 102 5.40 0.29 -11.22
N PRO A 103 6.02 0.54 -12.38
CA PRO A 103 7.45 0.31 -12.53
C PRO A 103 8.29 1.28 -11.68
N LYS A 104 9.50 0.84 -11.35
CA LYS A 104 10.47 1.72 -10.68
C LYS A 104 10.62 3.04 -11.42
N GLY A 105 10.80 4.11 -10.68
CA GLY A 105 11.02 5.45 -11.23
C GLY A 105 9.77 6.18 -11.66
N VAL A 106 8.60 5.55 -11.64
CA VAL A 106 7.34 6.18 -12.07
C VAL A 106 6.71 6.92 -10.89
N MET A 107 6.55 8.23 -11.05
CA MET A 107 5.89 9.07 -10.06
C MET A 107 4.40 8.74 -10.02
N HIS A 108 3.87 8.52 -8.84
CA HIS A 108 2.48 8.09 -8.68
C HIS A 108 1.89 8.49 -7.34
N ARG A 109 0.56 8.49 -7.28
CA ARG A 109 -0.18 8.79 -6.06
C ARG A 109 -1.41 7.88 -5.94
N PRO A 110 -1.40 6.90 -5.02
CA PRO A 110 -2.60 6.11 -4.72
C PRO A 110 -3.60 6.95 -3.93
N ARG A 111 -4.88 6.78 -4.25
CA ARG A 111 -5.96 7.40 -3.48
C ARG A 111 -7.23 6.56 -3.54
N ALA A 112 -8.06 6.67 -2.53
CA ALA A 112 -9.30 5.93 -2.43
C ALA A 112 -10.40 6.86 -1.90
N ALA A 113 -11.49 7.02 -2.66
CA ALA A 113 -12.61 7.87 -2.26
C ALA A 113 -13.45 7.23 -1.14
N GLU A 114 -13.33 5.91 -0.97
CA GLU A 114 -13.98 5.15 0.09
C GLU A 114 -12.99 4.13 0.62
N ARG A 115 -13.33 3.50 1.75
CA ARG A 115 -12.45 2.48 2.34
C ARG A 115 -12.20 1.37 1.33
N THR A 116 -10.93 1.12 1.06
CA THR A 116 -10.48 0.18 0.03
C THR A 116 -9.45 -0.76 0.62
N VAL A 117 -9.56 -2.02 0.27
CA VAL A 117 -8.62 -3.07 0.72
C VAL A 117 -7.79 -3.51 -0.47
N ILE A 118 -6.47 -3.45 -0.30
CA ILE A 118 -5.52 -3.81 -1.35
C ILE A 118 -4.46 -4.76 -0.83
N LEU A 119 -3.90 -5.55 -1.73
CA LEU A 119 -2.67 -6.29 -1.48
C LEU A 119 -1.58 -5.70 -2.38
N MET A 120 -0.40 -5.57 -1.83
CA MET A 120 0.77 -5.09 -2.55
C MET A 120 1.86 -6.14 -2.49
N VAL A 121 2.62 -6.25 -3.57
CA VAL A 121 3.83 -7.09 -3.61
C VAL A 121 4.97 -6.19 -4.04
N GLU A 122 6.04 -6.21 -3.27
CA GLU A 122 7.19 -5.35 -3.51
C GLU A 122 8.44 -5.96 -2.88
N ARG A 123 9.61 -5.46 -3.27
CA ARG A 123 10.85 -5.96 -2.70
C ARG A 123 10.92 -5.62 -1.21
N ALA A 124 11.40 -6.55 -0.39
CA ALA A 124 11.69 -6.29 1.01
C ALA A 124 12.74 -5.15 1.10
N GLY A 125 12.54 -4.26 2.04
CA GLY A 125 13.43 -3.10 2.21
C GLY A 125 13.03 -1.86 1.44
N ILE A 126 11.98 -1.94 0.60
CA ILE A 126 11.42 -0.76 -0.05
C ILE A 126 10.98 0.26 1.03
N VAL A 127 11.18 1.54 0.75
CA VAL A 127 10.71 2.61 1.64
C VAL A 127 9.30 3.00 1.18
N PRO A 128 8.25 2.67 1.95
CA PRO A 128 6.86 2.87 1.48
C PRO A 128 6.52 4.30 1.09
N THR A 129 7.13 5.29 1.74
CA THR A 129 6.88 6.70 1.45
C THR A 129 7.65 7.22 0.23
N GLY A 130 8.46 6.39 -0.39
CA GLY A 130 9.22 6.75 -1.59
C GLY A 130 10.69 7.03 -1.33
N THR A 131 11.42 7.12 -2.43
CA THR A 131 12.87 7.43 -2.38
C THR A 131 13.18 8.82 -2.89
#